data_ec77932a2d4c29055191f37fa5858970
#
_entry.id   ec77932a2d4c29055191f37fa5858970
#
_cell.length_a   1.000
_cell.length_b   1.000
_cell.length_c   1.000
_cell.angle_alpha   90.00
_cell.angle_beta   90.00
_cell.angle_gamma   90.00
#
_symmetry.space_group_name_H-M   'P 1'
#
loop_
_entity.id
_entity.type
_entity.pdbx_description
1 polymer ?
#
loop_
_entity_poly.entity_id
_entity_poly.type
_entity_poly.pdbx_seq_one_letter_code
_entity_poly.pdbx_strand_id
1 'polypeptide(L)'
;MIKLTSSWATTKVREFDGSGVHRIGTPGDIASGEWLLGEASVKAMAVSKMPVVLDRSIIDEAYLECAQRRIEALPLFDAPATPAHGIAGLFCREGGDGQIGYAEFAPNAASIKGQPLEKMRMATRHSALVVATLSNSGALAPINAQHFSAPFGPPVLQVAGMHCEFLQQQAANKASIKVYSAIRKERTASFNVEASTRAFASEQPLVIATPRTGWWESTAERAGGMLAWLAGVEMAGKLQDENRLQRQILAYATCGHELGHIGLDELIRQRADLLTKARYWLHLGANLGTASNLQMMIRAENRDDGHLMRDLLIAEGYPAEFVAVEPMAKVSGEGHDLVKLGAKVLSMAGSNHYFHDASDRWPGNINTAGIASISRSVARWVEQQAS
;
A
#
# COMPACT_ATOMS: atom_id res chain seq x y z
N MET A 1 -1.39 -15.93 -25.27
CA MET A 1 -0.77 -14.88 -24.43
C MET A 1 -1.51 -13.57 -24.68
N ILE A 2 -1.96 -12.90 -23.62
CA ILE A 2 -2.58 -11.58 -23.70
C ILE A 2 -1.54 -10.61 -24.27
N LYS A 3 -1.98 -9.73 -25.17
CA LYS A 3 -1.11 -8.64 -25.62
C LYS A 3 -1.06 -7.58 -24.50
N LEU A 4 0.02 -7.54 -23.74
CA LEU A 4 0.27 -6.58 -22.67
C LEU A 4 0.53 -5.17 -23.26
N THR A 5 -0.53 -4.58 -23.81
CA THR A 5 -0.53 -3.26 -24.46
C THR A 5 -1.08 -2.18 -23.54
N SER A 6 -0.88 -0.91 -23.89
CA SER A 6 -1.50 0.21 -23.20
C SER A 6 -3.04 0.12 -23.20
N SER A 7 -3.64 -0.40 -24.30
CA SER A 7 -5.09 -0.60 -24.37
C SER A 7 -5.57 -1.67 -23.39
N TRP A 8 -4.84 -2.78 -23.24
CA TRP A 8 -5.11 -3.79 -22.20
C TRP A 8 -5.02 -3.19 -20.82
N ALA A 9 -3.94 -2.45 -20.51
CA ALA A 9 -3.76 -1.79 -19.25
C ALA A 9 -4.89 -0.79 -18.95
N THR A 10 -5.32 0.00 -19.96
CA THR A 10 -6.45 0.92 -19.83
C THR A 10 -7.73 0.21 -19.42
N THR A 11 -8.06 -0.91 -20.08
CA THR A 11 -9.26 -1.68 -19.75
C THR A 11 -9.21 -2.19 -18.32
N LYS A 12 -8.10 -2.83 -17.93
CA LYS A 12 -7.95 -3.44 -16.60
C LYS A 12 -7.90 -2.42 -15.47
N VAL A 13 -7.24 -1.28 -15.68
CA VAL A 13 -7.22 -0.16 -14.71
C VAL A 13 -8.62 0.39 -14.49
N ARG A 14 -9.43 0.57 -15.56
CA ARG A 14 -10.81 1.04 -15.43
C ARG A 14 -11.70 0.05 -14.70
N GLU A 15 -11.54 -1.24 -14.94
CA GLU A 15 -12.25 -2.29 -14.21
C GLU A 15 -11.92 -2.24 -12.72
N PHE A 16 -10.65 -2.10 -12.37
CA PHE A 16 -10.21 -1.96 -10.98
C PHE A 16 -10.74 -0.69 -10.32
N ASP A 17 -10.54 0.49 -10.92
CA ASP A 17 -11.02 1.78 -10.41
C ASP A 17 -12.53 1.78 -10.16
N GLY A 18 -13.28 1.11 -11.07
CA GLY A 18 -14.74 0.99 -10.98
C GLY A 18 -15.27 0.14 -9.82
N SER A 19 -14.40 -0.61 -9.13
CA SER A 19 -14.78 -1.40 -7.95
C SER A 19 -15.02 -0.52 -6.69
N GLY A 20 -14.62 0.75 -6.72
CA GLY A 20 -14.78 1.70 -5.62
C GLY A 20 -13.63 1.66 -4.61
N VAL A 21 -13.92 2.02 -3.36
CA VAL A 21 -12.90 2.12 -2.30
C VAL A 21 -12.32 0.75 -1.96
N HIS A 22 -11.00 0.61 -2.09
CA HIS A 22 -10.28 -0.67 -1.89
C HIS A 22 -9.74 -0.88 -0.47
N ARG A 23 -10.17 -0.08 0.51
CA ARG A 23 -9.75 -0.31 1.91
C ARG A 23 -10.26 -1.67 2.38
N ILE A 24 -9.38 -2.45 3.03
CA ILE A 24 -9.68 -3.81 3.45
C ILE A 24 -11.02 -3.93 4.22
N GLY A 25 -11.80 -4.94 3.86
CA GLY A 25 -13.11 -5.23 4.44
C GLY A 25 -14.24 -4.35 3.89
N THR A 26 -14.01 -3.50 2.88
CA THR A 26 -15.08 -2.78 2.17
C THR A 26 -15.63 -3.60 1.01
N PRO A 27 -16.83 -3.25 0.48
CA PRO A 27 -17.34 -3.89 -0.73
C PRO A 27 -16.39 -3.78 -1.93
N GLY A 28 -15.68 -2.64 -2.09
CA GLY A 28 -14.71 -2.43 -3.17
C GLY A 28 -13.47 -3.32 -3.04
N ASP A 29 -12.96 -3.55 -1.82
CA ASP A 29 -11.91 -4.53 -1.56
C ASP A 29 -12.32 -5.94 -2.00
N ILE A 30 -13.52 -6.38 -1.60
CA ILE A 30 -14.00 -7.71 -1.98
C ILE A 30 -14.19 -7.81 -3.49
N ALA A 31 -14.83 -6.81 -4.11
CA ALA A 31 -15.09 -6.79 -5.55
C ALA A 31 -13.78 -6.81 -6.38
N SER A 32 -12.78 -5.99 -6.01
CA SER A 32 -11.48 -5.97 -6.68
C SER A 32 -10.68 -7.25 -6.46
N GLY A 33 -10.79 -7.86 -5.28
CA GLY A 33 -10.18 -9.16 -5.00
C GLY A 33 -10.79 -10.29 -5.84
N GLU A 34 -12.13 -10.34 -5.97
CA GLU A 34 -12.83 -11.30 -6.81
C GLU A 34 -12.50 -11.10 -8.30
N TRP A 35 -12.45 -9.85 -8.75
CA TRP A 35 -12.00 -9.51 -10.09
C TRP A 35 -10.58 -10.05 -10.36
N LEU A 36 -9.63 -9.80 -9.45
CA LEU A 36 -8.25 -10.26 -9.60
C LEU A 36 -8.15 -11.80 -9.59
N LEU A 37 -8.93 -12.45 -8.74
CA LEU A 37 -9.06 -13.91 -8.70
C LEU A 37 -9.58 -14.46 -10.03
N GLY A 38 -10.63 -13.85 -10.59
CA GLY A 38 -11.19 -14.21 -11.89
C GLY A 38 -10.17 -14.06 -13.02
N GLU A 39 -9.46 -12.93 -13.06
CA GLU A 39 -8.41 -12.67 -14.05
C GLU A 39 -7.25 -13.69 -13.98
N ALA A 40 -6.84 -14.07 -12.78
CA ALA A 40 -5.79 -15.07 -12.56
C ALA A 40 -6.25 -16.49 -12.91
N SER A 41 -7.53 -16.83 -12.71
CA SER A 41 -8.08 -18.19 -12.90
C SER A 41 -8.08 -18.66 -14.34
N VAL A 42 -7.95 -17.76 -15.32
CA VAL A 42 -7.87 -18.11 -16.75
C VAL A 42 -6.46 -18.43 -17.23
N LYS A 43 -5.47 -18.54 -16.34
CA LYS A 43 -4.04 -18.62 -16.66
C LYS A 43 -3.38 -19.98 -16.41
N ALA A 44 -4.08 -21.07 -16.44
CA ALA A 44 -3.52 -22.41 -16.20
C ALA A 44 -2.74 -22.59 -14.86
N MET A 45 -3.09 -21.83 -13.87
CA MET A 45 -2.55 -21.92 -12.51
C MET A 45 -3.64 -22.31 -11.50
N ALA A 46 -3.26 -22.95 -10.41
CA ALA A 46 -4.15 -23.10 -9.27
C ALA A 46 -4.33 -21.73 -8.61
N VAL A 47 -5.57 -21.29 -8.45
CA VAL A 47 -5.89 -19.99 -7.85
C VAL A 47 -6.82 -20.19 -6.66
N SER A 48 -6.53 -19.51 -5.56
CA SER A 48 -7.29 -19.64 -4.31
C SER A 48 -7.34 -18.33 -3.52
N LYS A 49 -8.22 -18.30 -2.53
CA LYS A 49 -8.31 -17.24 -1.51
C LYS A 49 -7.64 -17.69 -0.24
N MET A 50 -6.77 -16.85 0.30
CA MET A 50 -6.25 -16.99 1.67
C MET A 50 -7.00 -16.01 2.56
N PRO A 51 -7.95 -16.46 3.41
CA PRO A 51 -8.79 -15.57 4.22
C PRO A 51 -7.97 -14.74 5.22
N VAL A 52 -8.37 -13.47 5.37
CA VAL A 52 -7.82 -12.54 6.37
C VAL A 52 -8.99 -11.94 7.14
N VAL A 53 -9.05 -12.24 8.44
CA VAL A 53 -10.14 -11.81 9.32
C VAL A 53 -9.67 -10.65 10.19
N LEU A 54 -10.50 -9.61 10.30
CA LEU A 54 -10.16 -8.41 11.07
C LEU A 54 -11.41 -7.80 11.73
N ASP A 55 -11.17 -6.98 12.75
CA ASP A 55 -12.17 -6.09 13.33
C ASP A 55 -11.99 -4.70 12.73
N ARG A 56 -12.65 -4.41 11.60
CA ARG A 56 -12.51 -3.12 10.91
C ARG A 56 -13.11 -1.99 11.72
N SER A 57 -12.52 -0.81 11.59
CA SER A 57 -13.07 0.41 12.19
C SER A 57 -14.16 1.00 11.30
N ILE A 58 -15.35 1.12 11.82
CA ILE A 58 -16.44 1.90 11.23
C ILE A 58 -16.50 3.22 11.96
N ILE A 59 -16.38 4.30 11.21
CA ILE A 59 -16.42 5.66 11.75
C ILE A 59 -17.84 6.16 11.61
N ASP A 60 -18.51 6.34 12.73
CA ASP A 60 -19.86 6.91 12.75
C ASP A 60 -19.79 8.43 12.67
N GLU A 61 -18.80 9.04 13.33
CA GLU A 61 -18.55 10.48 13.28
C GLU A 61 -17.12 10.79 13.75
N ALA A 62 -16.44 11.76 13.12
CA ALA A 62 -15.17 12.28 13.60
C ALA A 62 -14.93 13.72 13.14
N TYR A 63 -14.58 14.61 14.05
CA TYR A 63 -14.37 16.01 13.76
C TYR A 63 -13.52 16.71 14.82
N LEU A 64 -13.09 17.92 14.50
CA LEU A 64 -12.60 18.89 15.47
C LEU A 64 -13.42 20.18 15.38
N GLU A 65 -13.57 20.85 16.53
CA GLU A 65 -14.19 22.19 16.64
C GLU A 65 -13.16 23.17 17.17
N CYS A 66 -12.91 24.25 16.41
CA CYS A 66 -11.97 25.29 16.76
C CYS A 66 -12.38 26.63 16.16
N ALA A 67 -12.38 27.72 16.95
CA ALA A 67 -12.72 29.07 16.49
C ALA A 67 -14.03 29.12 15.69
N GLN A 68 -15.11 28.50 16.20
CA GLN A 68 -16.43 28.37 15.59
C GLN A 68 -16.47 27.62 14.24
N ARG A 69 -15.39 26.91 13.88
CA ARG A 69 -15.35 26.02 12.73
C ARG A 69 -15.42 24.58 13.19
N ARG A 70 -16.20 23.78 12.47
CA ARG A 70 -16.17 22.32 12.54
C ARG A 70 -15.44 21.81 11.29
N ILE A 71 -14.41 21.00 11.50
CA ILE A 71 -13.60 20.39 10.46
C ILE A 71 -13.75 18.87 10.57
N GLU A 72 -14.19 18.25 9.50
CA GLU A 72 -14.28 16.78 9.40
C GLU A 72 -12.90 16.16 9.49
N ALA A 73 -12.82 15.02 10.17
CA ALA A 73 -11.58 14.33 10.44
C ALA A 73 -11.69 12.83 10.19
N LEU A 74 -10.56 12.18 10.06
CA LEU A 74 -10.42 10.73 10.03
C LEU A 74 -9.60 10.28 11.24
N PRO A 75 -10.11 9.43 12.15
CA PRO A 75 -9.30 8.86 13.21
C PRO A 75 -8.13 8.05 12.63
N LEU A 76 -6.97 8.10 13.25
CA LEU A 76 -5.88 7.18 12.94
C LEU A 76 -6.25 5.79 13.49
N PHE A 77 -6.24 4.76 12.64
CA PHE A 77 -6.85 3.46 12.96
C PHE A 77 -6.03 2.60 13.93
N ASP A 78 -4.81 3.00 14.23
CA ASP A 78 -3.95 2.40 15.26
C ASP A 78 -3.82 3.30 16.50
N ALA A 79 -4.79 4.21 16.71
CA ALA A 79 -4.96 5.00 17.91
C ALA A 79 -6.34 4.73 18.55
N PRO A 80 -6.51 4.96 19.88
CA PRO A 80 -7.82 4.83 20.52
C PRO A 80 -8.81 5.90 20.04
N ALA A 81 -10.10 5.63 20.18
CA ALA A 81 -11.15 6.63 20.00
C ALA A 81 -11.13 7.65 21.17
N THR A 82 -11.77 8.80 20.97
CA THR A 82 -12.05 9.73 22.07
C THR A 82 -13.13 9.15 23.00
N PRO A 83 -13.21 9.61 24.27
CA PRO A 83 -14.40 9.38 25.09
C PRO A 83 -15.67 9.92 24.41
N ALA A 84 -16.85 9.43 24.80
CA ALA A 84 -18.14 9.79 24.20
C ALA A 84 -18.47 11.30 24.21
N HIS A 85 -17.90 12.06 25.13
CA HIS A 85 -18.05 13.53 25.22
C HIS A 85 -16.96 14.30 24.42
N GLY A 86 -16.02 13.58 23.79
CA GLY A 86 -14.85 14.15 23.15
C GLY A 86 -13.76 14.57 24.15
N ILE A 87 -12.74 15.25 23.63
CA ILE A 87 -11.64 15.82 24.42
C ILE A 87 -11.53 17.29 24.07
N ALA A 88 -11.60 18.16 25.08
CA ALA A 88 -11.39 19.60 24.94
C ALA A 88 -10.09 20.03 25.64
N GLY A 89 -9.39 20.99 25.08
CA GLY A 89 -8.13 21.48 25.64
C GLY A 89 -7.51 22.62 24.84
N LEU A 90 -6.35 23.06 25.28
CA LEU A 90 -5.55 24.04 24.54
C LEU A 90 -4.80 23.34 23.41
N PHE A 91 -4.82 23.96 22.24
CA PHE A 91 -4.17 23.46 21.02
C PHE A 91 -2.76 24.05 20.88
N CYS A 92 -1.75 23.21 20.64
CA CYS A 92 -0.37 23.67 20.60
C CYS A 92 0.54 22.73 19.79
N ARG A 93 1.60 23.30 19.16
CA ARG A 93 2.55 22.54 18.35
C ARG A 93 3.40 21.55 19.15
N GLU A 94 3.88 21.97 20.30
CA GLU A 94 4.82 21.18 21.10
C GLU A 94 4.25 20.73 22.45
N GLY A 95 2.99 20.84 22.62
CA GLY A 95 2.15 20.55 23.75
C GLY A 95 2.77 20.06 25.05
N GLY A 96 2.23 20.60 26.15
CA GLY A 96 2.44 20.09 27.49
C GLY A 96 1.43 19.03 27.88
N ASP A 97 1.50 18.56 29.13
CA ASP A 97 0.60 17.57 29.68
C ASP A 97 -0.87 18.04 29.62
N GLY A 98 -1.74 17.16 29.17
CA GLY A 98 -3.18 17.43 29.07
C GLY A 98 -3.62 18.36 27.92
N GLN A 99 -2.71 18.78 27.06
CA GLN A 99 -3.02 19.60 25.89
C GLN A 99 -3.29 18.75 24.64
N ILE A 100 -3.92 19.37 23.64
CA ILE A 100 -4.11 18.73 22.32
C ILE A 100 -2.95 19.15 21.42
N GLY A 101 -2.15 18.17 20.97
CA GLY A 101 -0.97 18.43 20.15
C GLY A 101 -1.31 18.57 18.67
N TYR A 102 -0.54 19.38 17.94
CA TYR A 102 -0.62 19.54 16.49
C TYR A 102 0.64 19.01 15.82
N ALA A 103 0.45 18.24 14.76
CA ALA A 103 1.52 17.77 13.87
C ALA A 103 1.11 17.89 12.41
N GLU A 104 2.11 17.82 11.54
CA GLU A 104 1.95 17.73 10.08
C GLU A 104 2.61 16.44 9.59
N PHE A 105 2.04 15.84 8.55
CA PHE A 105 2.56 14.62 7.97
C PHE A 105 2.43 14.64 6.44
N ALA A 106 3.55 14.40 5.75
CA ALA A 106 3.54 14.21 4.31
C ALA A 106 3.35 12.72 3.99
N PRO A 107 2.27 12.31 3.29
CA PRO A 107 1.93 10.89 3.07
C PRO A 107 2.97 10.13 2.26
N ASN A 108 3.74 10.82 1.42
CA ASN A 108 4.87 10.24 0.65
C ASN A 108 6.15 10.05 1.49
N ALA A 109 6.14 10.41 2.78
CA ALA A 109 7.21 10.04 3.68
C ALA A 109 7.22 8.51 3.85
N ALA A 110 8.36 7.89 3.59
CA ALA A 110 8.50 6.43 3.53
C ALA A 110 8.20 5.71 4.86
N SER A 111 8.15 6.42 5.97
CA SER A 111 7.85 5.89 7.30
C SER A 111 7.45 7.01 8.24
N ILE A 112 6.52 6.70 9.16
CA ILE A 112 6.22 7.60 10.28
C ILE A 112 7.31 7.52 11.38
N LYS A 113 8.20 6.51 11.32
CA LYS A 113 9.25 6.29 12.31
C LYS A 113 10.20 7.49 12.39
N GLY A 114 10.36 8.01 13.61
CA GLY A 114 11.17 9.19 13.87
C GLY A 114 10.53 10.53 13.49
N GLN A 115 9.36 10.53 12.87
CA GLN A 115 8.60 11.75 12.56
C GLN A 115 8.06 12.41 13.86
N PRO A 116 7.76 13.71 13.83
CA PRO A 116 7.20 14.41 15.00
C PRO A 116 5.95 13.72 15.55
N LEU A 117 5.03 13.28 14.70
CA LEU A 117 3.81 12.59 15.10
C LEU A 117 4.09 11.32 15.92
N GLU A 118 5.02 10.46 15.47
CA GLU A 118 5.38 9.25 16.22
C GLU A 118 5.94 9.59 17.61
N LYS A 119 6.86 10.56 17.68
CA LYS A 119 7.43 11.00 18.96
C LYS A 119 6.38 11.53 19.91
N MET A 120 5.42 12.32 19.41
CA MET A 120 4.31 12.84 20.20
C MET A 120 3.40 11.72 20.71
N ARG A 121 3.11 10.71 19.89
CA ARG A 121 2.32 9.51 20.27
C ARG A 121 3.02 8.70 21.36
N MET A 122 4.32 8.45 21.20
CA MET A 122 5.12 7.67 22.16
C MET A 122 5.30 8.40 23.50
N ALA A 123 5.41 9.71 23.48
CA ALA A 123 5.56 10.51 24.70
C ALA A 123 4.32 10.49 25.61
N THR A 124 3.14 10.14 25.10
CA THR A 124 1.85 10.01 25.81
C THR A 124 1.47 11.19 26.72
N ARG A 125 2.01 12.39 26.43
CA ARG A 125 1.80 13.60 27.24
C ARG A 125 0.54 14.37 26.84
N HIS A 126 0.09 14.16 25.57
CA HIS A 126 -1.06 14.83 25.03
C HIS A 126 -2.34 14.08 25.38
N SER A 127 -3.44 14.81 25.59
CA SER A 127 -4.77 14.21 25.74
C SER A 127 -5.32 13.70 24.40
N ALA A 128 -4.95 14.36 23.29
CA ALA A 128 -5.22 13.97 21.92
C ALA A 128 -4.22 14.63 20.97
N LEU A 129 -4.17 14.17 19.72
CA LEU A 129 -3.37 14.77 18.65
C LEU A 129 -4.26 15.07 17.42
N VAL A 130 -3.97 16.19 16.76
CA VAL A 130 -4.51 16.53 15.44
C VAL A 130 -3.35 16.57 14.46
N VAL A 131 -3.49 15.89 13.32
CA VAL A 131 -2.47 15.86 12.27
C VAL A 131 -3.04 16.35 10.95
N ALA A 132 -2.45 17.39 10.36
CA ALA A 132 -2.74 17.79 9.00
C ALA A 132 -1.93 16.91 8.03
N THR A 133 -2.61 16.20 7.13
CA THR A 133 -1.94 15.37 6.11
C THR A 133 -1.71 16.20 4.85
N LEU A 134 -0.43 16.39 4.50
CA LEU A 134 0.00 17.31 3.45
C LEU A 134 0.01 16.62 2.09
N SER A 135 -1.15 16.49 1.45
CA SER A 135 -1.25 16.01 0.07
C SER A 135 -1.12 17.15 -0.95
N ASN A 136 -0.76 16.83 -2.20
CA ASN A 136 -0.64 17.84 -3.26
C ASN A 136 -1.99 18.46 -3.67
N SER A 137 -3.09 17.75 -3.48
CA SER A 137 -4.43 18.27 -3.71
C SER A 137 -4.96 19.12 -2.55
N GLY A 138 -4.30 19.06 -1.39
CA GLY A 138 -4.81 19.62 -0.14
C GLY A 138 -5.93 18.79 0.51
N ALA A 139 -6.34 17.68 -0.10
CA ALA A 139 -7.32 16.76 0.47
C ALA A 139 -6.72 15.91 1.62
N LEU A 140 -7.58 15.15 2.28
CA LEU A 140 -7.15 14.18 3.29
C LEU A 140 -6.40 13.01 2.62
N ALA A 141 -5.16 12.79 3.05
CA ALA A 141 -4.35 11.65 2.64
C ALA A 141 -3.98 10.81 3.89
N PRO A 142 -4.74 9.75 4.20
CA PRO A 142 -4.62 9.01 5.44
C PRO A 142 -3.24 8.37 5.64
N ILE A 143 -2.80 8.32 6.89
CA ILE A 143 -1.57 7.66 7.33
C ILE A 143 -1.86 6.17 7.51
N ASN A 144 -0.97 5.29 7.05
CA ASN A 144 -1.08 3.86 7.29
C ASN A 144 -1.01 3.53 8.79
N ALA A 145 -1.93 2.70 9.25
CA ALA A 145 -2.06 2.27 10.63
C ALA A 145 -1.13 1.09 10.91
N GLN A 146 0.17 1.36 11.06
CA GLN A 146 1.23 0.34 11.21
C GLN A 146 1.05 -0.57 12.44
N HIS A 147 0.36 -0.08 13.47
CA HIS A 147 0.09 -0.81 14.71
C HIS A 147 -1.40 -1.15 14.87
N PHE A 148 -2.09 -1.41 13.76
CA PHE A 148 -3.54 -1.69 13.76
C PHE A 148 -3.95 -2.81 14.73
N SER A 149 -3.13 -3.86 14.86
CA SER A 149 -3.36 -4.97 15.79
C SER A 149 -3.04 -4.65 17.26
N ALA A 150 -2.30 -3.57 17.52
CA ALA A 150 -1.89 -3.13 18.85
C ALA A 150 -1.90 -1.59 18.95
N PRO A 151 -3.07 -0.95 18.91
CA PRO A 151 -3.19 0.51 18.97
C PRO A 151 -2.50 1.11 20.19
N PHE A 152 -1.87 2.28 20.02
CA PHE A 152 -1.11 2.93 21.08
C PHE A 152 -1.23 4.46 21.06
N GLY A 153 -0.78 5.08 22.14
CA GLY A 153 -0.75 6.54 22.30
C GLY A 153 -2.14 7.14 22.57
N PRO A 154 -2.26 8.47 22.50
CA PRO A 154 -3.53 9.17 22.65
C PRO A 154 -4.39 9.04 21.37
N PRO A 155 -5.68 9.41 21.41
CA PRO A 155 -6.49 9.60 20.22
C PRO A 155 -5.82 10.54 19.21
N VAL A 156 -5.86 10.18 17.91
CA VAL A 156 -5.28 10.97 16.82
C VAL A 156 -6.33 11.18 15.74
N LEU A 157 -6.58 12.43 15.37
CA LEU A 157 -7.47 12.82 14.28
C LEU A 157 -6.64 13.39 13.13
N GLN A 158 -6.84 12.84 11.94
CA GLN A 158 -6.23 13.29 10.69
C GLN A 158 -7.19 14.23 9.97
N VAL A 159 -6.68 15.35 9.48
CA VAL A 159 -7.46 16.33 8.71
C VAL A 159 -6.80 16.65 7.39
N ALA A 160 -7.60 17.14 6.44
CA ALA A 160 -7.12 17.53 5.13
C ALA A 160 -6.06 18.65 5.23
N GLY A 161 -5.05 18.59 4.36
CA GLY A 161 -3.94 19.54 4.30
C GLY A 161 -4.37 20.97 4.02
N MET A 162 -5.52 21.17 3.35
CA MET A 162 -6.11 22.50 3.11
C MET A 162 -6.41 23.27 4.41
N HIS A 163 -6.49 22.60 5.55
CA HIS A 163 -6.69 23.23 6.87
C HIS A 163 -5.38 23.56 7.58
N CYS A 164 -4.23 23.22 7.00
CA CYS A 164 -2.91 23.31 7.65
C CYS A 164 -2.63 24.72 8.16
N GLU A 165 -2.72 25.76 7.33
CA GLU A 165 -2.42 27.15 7.70
C GLU A 165 -3.32 27.63 8.85
N PHE A 166 -4.63 27.36 8.76
CA PHE A 166 -5.57 27.69 9.83
C PHE A 166 -5.19 27.03 11.14
N LEU A 167 -4.90 25.71 11.12
CA LEU A 167 -4.56 24.96 12.33
C LEU A 167 -3.21 25.36 12.92
N GLN A 168 -2.23 25.70 12.09
CA GLN A 168 -0.96 26.28 12.53
C GLN A 168 -1.17 27.56 13.34
N GLN A 169 -2.02 28.46 12.81
CA GLN A 169 -2.34 29.71 13.49
C GLN A 169 -3.06 29.47 14.81
N GLN A 170 -4.06 28.57 14.84
CA GLN A 170 -4.78 28.25 16.07
C GLN A 170 -3.88 27.60 17.12
N ALA A 171 -2.97 26.71 16.72
CA ALA A 171 -2.00 26.09 17.63
C ALA A 171 -0.99 27.11 18.17
N ALA A 172 -0.52 28.06 17.35
CA ALA A 172 0.35 29.16 17.79
C ALA A 172 -0.33 30.07 18.83
N ASN A 173 -1.63 30.32 18.65
CA ASN A 173 -2.45 31.13 19.54
C ASN A 173 -2.92 30.36 20.78
N LYS A 174 -2.59 29.06 20.94
CA LYS A 174 -3.08 28.18 22.00
C LYS A 174 -4.62 28.25 22.14
N ALA A 175 -5.31 28.24 20.98
CA ALA A 175 -6.76 28.30 20.93
C ALA A 175 -7.40 27.11 21.68
N SER A 176 -8.61 27.30 22.20
CA SER A 176 -9.41 26.18 22.70
C SER A 176 -9.92 25.36 21.53
N ILE A 177 -9.75 24.03 21.62
CA ILE A 177 -10.20 23.08 20.58
C ILE A 177 -10.91 21.91 21.27
N LYS A 178 -11.89 21.32 20.57
CA LYS A 178 -12.50 20.07 20.93
C LYS A 178 -12.28 19.07 19.79
N VAL A 179 -11.88 17.84 20.11
CA VAL A 179 -11.76 16.72 19.17
C VAL A 179 -12.72 15.61 19.56
N TYR A 180 -13.32 14.98 18.56
CA TYR A 180 -14.31 13.93 18.76
C TYR A 180 -14.15 12.84 17.71
N SER A 181 -14.28 11.57 18.14
CA SER A 181 -14.38 10.42 17.24
C SER A 181 -15.25 9.33 17.86
N ALA A 182 -16.28 8.93 17.14
CA ALA A 182 -17.09 7.75 17.44
C ALA A 182 -16.70 6.63 16.47
N ILE A 183 -16.12 5.56 16.99
CA ILE A 183 -15.63 4.43 16.22
C ILE A 183 -16.25 3.16 16.83
N ARG A 184 -16.87 2.33 16.00
CA ARG A 184 -17.25 0.98 16.37
C ARG A 184 -16.41 -0.05 15.61
N LYS A 185 -16.24 -1.21 16.21
CA LYS A 185 -15.57 -2.33 15.55
C LYS A 185 -16.60 -3.27 14.93
N GLU A 186 -16.32 -3.75 13.74
CA GLU A 186 -17.17 -4.71 13.03
C GLU A 186 -16.31 -5.87 12.52
N ARG A 187 -16.66 -7.08 12.95
CA ARG A 187 -15.98 -8.28 12.49
C ARG A 187 -16.26 -8.50 11.01
N THR A 188 -15.20 -8.58 10.20
CA THR A 188 -15.27 -8.78 8.76
C THR A 188 -14.13 -9.67 8.28
N ALA A 189 -14.22 -10.08 7.02
CA ALA A 189 -13.15 -10.84 6.36
C ALA A 189 -12.85 -10.24 4.99
N SER A 190 -11.60 -10.31 4.61
CA SER A 190 -11.08 -10.13 3.27
C SER A 190 -10.24 -11.35 2.91
N PHE A 191 -9.43 -11.28 1.87
CA PHE A 191 -8.54 -12.38 1.49
C PHE A 191 -7.36 -11.89 0.66
N ASN A 192 -6.21 -12.57 0.79
CA ASN A 192 -5.17 -12.49 -0.23
C ASN A 192 -5.58 -13.39 -1.41
N VAL A 193 -5.23 -12.97 -2.62
CA VAL A 193 -5.33 -13.83 -3.81
C VAL A 193 -4.01 -14.59 -3.95
N GLU A 194 -4.10 -15.90 -4.05
CA GLU A 194 -2.97 -16.79 -4.27
C GLU A 194 -3.09 -17.44 -5.65
N ALA A 195 -2.00 -17.47 -6.42
CA ALA A 195 -1.88 -18.26 -7.63
C ALA A 195 -0.58 -19.06 -7.61
N SER A 196 -0.64 -20.34 -8.05
CA SER A 196 0.52 -21.22 -7.98
C SER A 196 0.62 -22.15 -9.18
N THR A 197 1.86 -22.41 -9.62
CA THR A 197 2.17 -23.49 -10.54
C THR A 197 2.36 -24.81 -9.78
N ARG A 198 2.54 -25.90 -10.50
CA ARG A 198 2.95 -27.19 -9.91
C ARG A 198 4.22 -27.03 -9.08
N ALA A 199 4.34 -27.81 -8.01
CA ALA A 199 5.53 -27.85 -7.17
C ALA A 199 6.65 -28.69 -7.81
N PHE A 200 7.89 -28.37 -7.45
CA PHE A 200 9.11 -29.12 -7.79
C PHE A 200 9.82 -29.50 -6.51
N ALA A 201 10.17 -30.77 -6.37
CA ALA A 201 10.69 -31.31 -5.09
C ALA A 201 12.07 -30.76 -4.69
N SER A 202 12.90 -30.35 -5.65
CA SER A 202 14.30 -29.98 -5.43
C SER A 202 14.64 -28.52 -5.66
N GLU A 203 13.70 -27.72 -6.16
CA GLU A 203 13.96 -26.34 -6.59
C GLU A 203 13.35 -25.31 -5.65
N GLN A 204 14.11 -24.25 -5.39
CA GLN A 204 13.64 -23.11 -4.62
C GLN A 204 12.58 -22.35 -5.41
N PRO A 205 11.37 -22.11 -4.86
CA PRO A 205 10.33 -21.38 -5.57
C PRO A 205 10.69 -19.91 -5.77
N LEU A 206 10.09 -19.29 -6.79
CA LEU A 206 10.02 -17.83 -6.91
C LEU A 206 8.68 -17.36 -6.35
N VAL A 207 8.70 -16.26 -5.60
CA VAL A 207 7.51 -15.63 -5.08
C VAL A 207 7.31 -14.27 -5.74
N ILE A 208 6.09 -13.98 -6.21
CA ILE A 208 5.70 -12.66 -6.71
C ILE A 208 4.66 -12.10 -5.75
N ALA A 209 4.93 -10.96 -5.14
CA ALA A 209 4.02 -10.35 -4.16
C ALA A 209 3.68 -8.91 -4.52
N THR A 210 2.42 -8.52 -4.32
CA THR A 210 1.95 -7.14 -4.50
C THR A 210 0.82 -6.83 -3.51
N PRO A 211 0.78 -5.63 -2.89
CA PRO A 211 -0.40 -5.19 -2.16
C PRO A 211 -1.53 -4.81 -3.14
N ARG A 212 -2.78 -5.20 -2.81
CA ARG A 212 -3.96 -4.91 -3.64
C ARG A 212 -4.96 -3.93 -3.02
N THR A 213 -4.82 -3.60 -1.73
CA THR A 213 -5.72 -2.69 -1.01
C THR A 213 -5.05 -1.35 -0.72
N GLY A 214 -5.85 -0.32 -0.45
CA GLY A 214 -5.40 1.04 -0.14
C GLY A 214 -6.52 1.84 0.53
N TRP A 215 -6.28 3.11 0.83
CA TRP A 215 -7.23 3.93 1.58
C TRP A 215 -8.51 4.27 0.82
N TRP A 216 -8.37 4.53 -0.47
CA TRP A 216 -9.42 4.94 -1.39
C TRP A 216 -9.50 3.97 -2.57
N GLU A 217 -9.86 4.45 -3.74
CA GLU A 217 -9.70 3.69 -4.98
C GLU A 217 -8.23 3.38 -5.27
N SER A 218 -7.32 4.29 -4.89
CA SER A 218 -5.85 4.10 -4.91
C SER A 218 -5.35 3.50 -6.23
N THR A 219 -5.84 4.05 -7.34
CA THR A 219 -5.74 3.39 -8.65
C THR A 219 -4.30 3.39 -9.18
N ALA A 220 -3.59 4.52 -9.18
CA ALA A 220 -2.19 4.53 -9.59
C ALA A 220 -1.29 3.86 -8.55
N GLU A 221 -1.68 3.92 -7.28
CA GLU A 221 -0.96 3.28 -6.20
C GLU A 221 -0.91 1.76 -6.38
N ARG A 222 -2.02 1.11 -6.81
CA ARG A 222 -2.17 -0.36 -6.81
C ARG A 222 -2.25 -1.02 -8.16
N ALA A 223 -2.94 -0.42 -9.14
CA ALA A 223 -3.21 -1.08 -10.41
C ALA A 223 -1.94 -1.52 -11.14
N GLY A 224 -0.87 -0.71 -11.15
CA GLY A 224 0.39 -1.05 -11.80
C GLY A 224 1.03 -2.32 -11.23
N GLY A 225 1.05 -2.47 -9.91
CA GLY A 225 1.56 -3.67 -9.23
C GLY A 225 0.72 -4.91 -9.55
N MET A 226 -0.61 -4.78 -9.46
CA MET A 226 -1.53 -5.90 -9.75
C MET A 226 -1.49 -6.35 -11.21
N LEU A 227 -1.41 -5.42 -12.17
CA LEU A 227 -1.32 -5.78 -13.59
C LEU A 227 0.03 -6.43 -13.93
N ALA A 228 1.11 -5.97 -13.32
CA ALA A 228 2.42 -6.61 -13.43
C ALA A 228 2.42 -8.00 -12.78
N TRP A 229 1.74 -8.17 -11.64
CA TRP A 229 1.51 -9.46 -10.99
C TRP A 229 0.74 -10.41 -11.91
N LEU A 230 -0.37 -9.96 -12.52
CA LEU A 230 -1.13 -10.76 -13.50
C LEU A 230 -0.27 -11.18 -14.70
N ALA A 231 0.59 -10.30 -15.20
CA ALA A 231 1.51 -10.63 -16.29
C ALA A 231 2.52 -11.71 -15.89
N GLY A 232 3.02 -11.66 -14.66
CA GLY A 232 3.87 -12.71 -14.09
C GLY A 232 3.14 -14.04 -13.95
N VAL A 233 1.89 -14.04 -13.47
CA VAL A 233 1.02 -15.22 -13.36
C VAL A 233 0.74 -15.82 -14.74
N GLU A 234 0.45 -15.00 -15.73
CA GLU A 234 0.22 -15.48 -17.11
C GLU A 234 1.47 -16.13 -17.72
N MET A 235 2.65 -15.52 -17.51
CA MET A 235 3.89 -16.10 -18.00
C MET A 235 4.21 -17.43 -17.29
N ALA A 236 4.00 -17.51 -15.97
CA ALA A 236 4.18 -18.75 -15.22
C ALA A 236 3.25 -19.87 -15.71
N GLY A 237 1.98 -19.57 -15.96
CA GLY A 237 1.01 -20.51 -16.54
C GLY A 237 1.43 -20.99 -17.94
N LYS A 238 1.88 -20.08 -18.80
CA LYS A 238 2.40 -20.42 -20.14
C LYS A 238 3.60 -21.36 -20.07
N LEU A 239 4.59 -21.05 -19.21
CA LEU A 239 5.78 -21.90 -19.04
C LEU A 239 5.41 -23.30 -18.53
N GLN A 240 4.41 -23.38 -17.66
CA GLN A 240 3.88 -24.66 -17.18
C GLN A 240 3.24 -25.47 -18.33
N ASP A 241 2.39 -24.85 -19.14
CA ASP A 241 1.71 -25.50 -20.27
C ASP A 241 2.72 -25.99 -21.34
N GLU A 242 3.77 -25.19 -21.57
CA GLU A 242 4.85 -25.53 -22.50
C GLU A 242 5.88 -26.52 -21.92
N ASN A 243 5.71 -26.99 -20.67
CA ASN A 243 6.68 -27.83 -19.93
C ASN A 243 8.09 -27.23 -19.83
N ARG A 244 8.22 -25.91 -19.84
CA ARG A 244 9.47 -25.16 -19.71
C ARG A 244 9.77 -24.74 -18.28
N LEU A 245 8.81 -24.88 -17.37
CA LEU A 245 8.95 -24.46 -15.98
C LEU A 245 9.92 -25.38 -15.24
N GLN A 246 10.99 -24.82 -14.68
CA GLN A 246 12.01 -25.54 -13.90
C GLN A 246 11.82 -25.39 -12.39
N ARG A 247 11.06 -24.40 -11.93
CA ARG A 247 10.78 -24.15 -10.52
C ARG A 247 9.36 -23.69 -10.28
N GLN A 248 8.85 -23.87 -9.08
CA GLN A 248 7.53 -23.40 -8.69
C GLN A 248 7.47 -21.89 -8.69
N ILE A 249 6.39 -21.33 -9.20
CA ILE A 249 6.00 -19.94 -9.03
C ILE A 249 4.83 -19.88 -8.05
N LEU A 250 4.97 -19.04 -7.02
CA LEU A 250 3.94 -18.67 -6.06
C LEU A 250 3.68 -17.19 -6.17
N ALA A 251 2.44 -16.79 -6.38
CA ALA A 251 2.09 -15.40 -6.58
C ALA A 251 1.00 -14.98 -5.58
N TYR A 252 1.24 -13.92 -4.81
CA TYR A 252 0.35 -13.42 -3.76
C TYR A 252 0.00 -11.97 -4.01
N ALA A 253 -1.29 -11.64 -4.02
CA ALA A 253 -1.77 -10.28 -3.95
C ALA A 253 -2.38 -10.05 -2.55
N THR A 254 -1.69 -9.29 -1.71
CA THR A 254 -1.98 -9.13 -0.29
C THR A 254 -3.00 -8.04 -0.03
N CYS A 255 -3.86 -8.23 0.98
CA CYS A 255 -4.81 -7.21 1.45
C CYS A 255 -4.34 -6.56 2.76
N GLY A 256 -4.93 -5.41 3.14
CA GLY A 256 -4.67 -4.74 4.42
C GLY A 256 -3.32 -4.06 4.55
N HIS A 257 -2.74 -3.64 3.43
CA HIS A 257 -1.49 -2.87 3.41
C HIS A 257 -1.60 -1.59 4.26
N GLU A 258 -2.71 -0.88 4.14
CA GLU A 258 -3.01 0.37 4.86
C GLU A 258 -3.22 0.18 6.37
N LEU A 259 -3.47 -1.05 6.81
CA LEU A 259 -3.66 -1.43 8.21
C LEU A 259 -2.50 -2.28 8.77
N GLY A 260 -1.27 -1.89 8.47
CA GLY A 260 -0.07 -2.53 9.00
C GLY A 260 0.29 -3.86 8.35
N HIS A 261 -0.04 -4.03 7.06
CA HIS A 261 0.31 -5.18 6.24
C HIS A 261 -0.30 -6.51 6.73
N ILE A 262 -1.50 -6.47 7.33
CA ILE A 262 -2.11 -7.66 7.97
C ILE A 262 -2.30 -8.86 7.04
N GLY A 263 -2.44 -8.63 5.72
CA GLY A 263 -2.48 -9.71 4.73
C GLY A 263 -1.12 -10.37 4.52
N LEU A 264 -0.02 -9.59 4.54
CA LEU A 264 1.33 -10.13 4.53
C LEU A 264 1.61 -10.91 5.82
N ASP A 265 1.21 -10.39 6.99
CA ASP A 265 1.35 -11.08 8.27
C ASP A 265 0.64 -12.44 8.25
N GLU A 266 -0.57 -12.50 7.69
CA GLU A 266 -1.30 -13.76 7.54
C GLU A 266 -0.60 -14.73 6.57
N LEU A 267 -0.05 -14.22 5.44
CA LEU A 267 0.75 -15.02 4.52
C LEU A 267 1.97 -15.60 5.22
N ILE A 268 2.72 -14.80 5.96
CA ILE A 268 3.91 -15.26 6.69
C ILE A 268 3.53 -16.23 7.80
N ARG A 269 2.42 -16.00 8.51
CA ARG A 269 1.93 -16.95 9.53
C ARG A 269 1.65 -18.34 8.95
N GLN A 270 1.11 -18.42 7.72
CA GLN A 270 0.82 -19.69 7.06
C GLN A 270 2.02 -20.30 6.32
N ARG A 271 2.91 -19.46 5.80
CA ARG A 271 3.98 -19.83 4.87
C ARG A 271 5.34 -19.23 5.27
N ALA A 272 5.67 -19.24 6.57
CA ALA A 272 6.98 -18.79 7.07
C ALA A 272 8.16 -19.50 6.39
N ASP A 273 7.96 -20.73 5.92
CA ASP A 273 8.97 -21.49 5.18
C ASP A 273 9.47 -20.78 3.92
N LEU A 274 8.63 -19.97 3.28
CA LEU A 274 9.00 -19.23 2.06
C LEU A 274 10.04 -18.14 2.30
N LEU A 275 10.16 -17.63 3.52
CA LEU A 275 11.17 -16.61 3.84
C LEU A 275 12.60 -17.10 3.56
N THR A 276 12.87 -18.39 3.85
CA THR A 276 14.19 -19.00 3.67
C THR A 276 14.27 -19.92 2.46
N LYS A 277 13.16 -20.54 2.04
CA LYS A 277 13.14 -21.48 0.92
C LYS A 277 13.03 -20.80 -0.43
N ALA A 278 12.37 -19.63 -0.52
CA ALA A 278 12.26 -18.94 -1.79
C ALA A 278 13.61 -18.46 -2.30
N ARG A 279 13.87 -18.69 -3.59
CA ARG A 279 15.05 -18.14 -4.27
C ARG A 279 15.03 -16.62 -4.27
N TYR A 280 13.86 -16.06 -4.57
CA TYR A 280 13.59 -14.62 -4.59
C TYR A 280 12.11 -14.33 -4.31
N TRP A 281 11.89 -13.19 -3.68
CA TRP A 281 10.61 -12.50 -3.63
C TRP A 281 10.68 -11.28 -4.57
N LEU A 282 9.96 -11.32 -5.69
CA LEU A 282 9.70 -10.13 -6.49
C LEU A 282 8.56 -9.37 -5.85
N HIS A 283 8.89 -8.28 -5.17
CA HIS A 283 7.92 -7.38 -4.54
C HIS A 283 7.55 -6.24 -5.49
N LEU A 284 6.31 -6.21 -5.94
CA LEU A 284 5.72 -5.17 -6.77
C LEU A 284 4.99 -4.20 -5.84
N GLY A 285 5.69 -3.19 -5.38
CA GLY A 285 5.20 -2.24 -4.39
C GLY A 285 4.23 -1.19 -4.97
N ALA A 286 4.08 -0.07 -4.24
CA ALA A 286 3.15 0.98 -4.62
C ALA A 286 3.61 1.83 -5.81
N ASN A 287 2.66 2.51 -6.46
CA ASN A 287 2.87 3.60 -7.42
C ASN A 287 3.51 3.21 -8.75
N LEU A 288 3.41 1.95 -9.16
CA LEU A 288 3.96 1.44 -10.43
C LEU A 288 3.15 1.88 -11.67
N GLY A 289 2.07 2.63 -11.47
CA GLY A 289 1.17 3.04 -12.56
C GLY A 289 0.90 4.53 -12.63
N THR A 290 1.65 5.35 -11.91
CA THR A 290 1.40 6.80 -11.81
C THR A 290 1.85 7.57 -13.05
N ALA A 291 1.08 8.60 -13.41
CA ALA A 291 1.45 9.60 -14.43
C ALA A 291 2.04 10.88 -13.80
N SER A 292 1.76 11.16 -12.52
CA SER A 292 2.21 12.37 -11.85
C SER A 292 3.70 12.40 -11.54
N ASN A 293 4.33 11.22 -11.43
CA ASN A 293 5.76 11.09 -11.25
C ASN A 293 6.23 9.72 -11.77
N LEU A 294 7.05 9.71 -12.80
CA LEU A 294 7.51 8.49 -13.47
C LEU A 294 8.68 7.79 -12.79
N GLN A 295 9.18 8.32 -11.66
CA GLN A 295 10.32 7.72 -10.95
C GLN A 295 10.02 6.27 -10.54
N MET A 296 10.89 5.36 -10.97
CA MET A 296 10.88 3.93 -10.66
C MET A 296 12.14 3.59 -9.86
N MET A 297 11.98 3.09 -8.66
CA MET A 297 13.05 2.64 -7.79
C MET A 297 13.09 1.11 -7.76
N ILE A 298 14.20 0.54 -8.13
CA ILE A 298 14.48 -0.90 -8.04
C ILE A 298 15.48 -1.11 -6.90
N ARG A 299 15.18 -2.01 -6.00
CA ARG A 299 16.02 -2.36 -4.85
C ARG A 299 16.17 -3.87 -4.80
N ALA A 300 17.40 -4.34 -4.88
CA ALA A 300 17.71 -5.75 -4.88
C ALA A 300 18.89 -6.02 -3.93
N GLU A 301 18.90 -7.21 -3.30
CA GLU A 301 20.01 -7.64 -2.48
C GLU A 301 21.29 -7.79 -3.31
N ASN A 302 21.17 -8.41 -4.49
CA ASN A 302 22.22 -8.43 -5.49
C ASN A 302 22.01 -7.29 -6.49
N ARG A 303 23.01 -6.44 -6.65
CA ARG A 303 22.95 -5.29 -7.54
C ARG A 303 22.75 -5.69 -9.01
N ASP A 304 23.31 -6.83 -9.44
CA ASP A 304 23.19 -7.30 -10.81
C ASP A 304 21.73 -7.67 -11.15
N ASP A 305 20.98 -8.23 -10.20
CA ASP A 305 19.56 -8.52 -10.36
C ASP A 305 18.74 -7.22 -10.48
N GLY A 306 19.13 -6.17 -9.75
CA GLY A 306 18.54 -4.84 -9.88
C GLY A 306 18.80 -4.24 -11.27
N HIS A 307 20.02 -4.36 -11.79
CA HIS A 307 20.37 -3.91 -13.13
C HIS A 307 19.66 -4.74 -14.20
N LEU A 308 19.54 -6.05 -14.05
CA LEU A 308 18.76 -6.89 -14.95
C LEU A 308 17.32 -6.41 -15.06
N MET A 309 16.64 -6.13 -13.95
CA MET A 309 15.27 -5.62 -13.98
C MET A 309 15.19 -4.24 -14.62
N ARG A 310 16.15 -3.35 -14.35
CA ARG A 310 16.25 -2.05 -15.01
C ARG A 310 16.37 -2.20 -16.53
N ASP A 311 17.25 -3.07 -16.99
CA ASP A 311 17.51 -3.26 -18.41
C ASP A 311 16.29 -3.87 -19.13
N LEU A 312 15.54 -4.75 -18.45
CA LEU A 312 14.25 -5.25 -18.93
C LEU A 312 13.22 -4.12 -19.05
N LEU A 313 13.11 -3.22 -18.08
CA LEU A 313 12.20 -2.08 -18.13
C LEU A 313 12.51 -1.17 -19.34
N ILE A 314 13.78 -0.84 -19.53
CA ILE A 314 14.25 -0.01 -20.66
C ILE A 314 13.97 -0.71 -22.00
N ALA A 315 14.27 -1.99 -22.10
CA ALA A 315 14.02 -2.79 -23.29
C ALA A 315 12.53 -2.88 -23.65
N GLU A 316 11.64 -2.81 -22.65
CA GLU A 316 10.19 -2.81 -22.84
C GLU A 316 9.60 -1.39 -22.98
N GLY A 317 10.46 -0.37 -23.09
CA GLY A 317 10.07 1.01 -23.42
C GLY A 317 9.75 1.89 -22.23
N TYR A 318 10.15 1.52 -21.00
CA TYR A 318 10.10 2.46 -19.87
C TYR A 318 11.26 3.47 -20.00
N PRO A 319 11.03 4.79 -19.80
CA PRO A 319 12.08 5.78 -20.01
C PRO A 319 13.24 5.60 -19.03
N ALA A 320 14.47 5.47 -19.56
CA ALA A 320 15.65 5.11 -18.80
C ALA A 320 16.03 6.13 -17.70
N GLU A 321 15.77 7.41 -17.96
CA GLU A 321 16.06 8.53 -17.06
C GLU A 321 15.23 8.49 -15.76
N PHE A 322 14.12 7.74 -15.74
CA PHE A 322 13.28 7.59 -14.57
C PHE A 322 13.52 6.29 -13.79
N VAL A 323 14.44 5.43 -14.24
CA VAL A 323 14.69 4.14 -13.58
C VAL A 323 15.99 4.18 -12.78
N ALA A 324 15.89 4.08 -11.46
CA ALA A 324 17.02 4.04 -10.54
C ALA A 324 17.16 2.68 -9.86
N VAL A 325 18.40 2.17 -9.79
CA VAL A 325 18.76 1.04 -8.92
C VAL A 325 19.34 1.60 -7.63
N GLU A 326 18.63 1.38 -6.52
CA GLU A 326 18.97 1.95 -5.23
C GLU A 326 19.41 0.87 -4.22
N PRO A 327 20.13 1.24 -3.14
CA PRO A 327 20.46 0.32 -2.07
C PRO A 327 19.23 -0.30 -1.40
N MET A 328 19.32 -1.58 -1.02
CA MET A 328 18.24 -2.32 -0.33
C MET A 328 17.81 -1.65 0.99
N ALA A 329 18.71 -0.95 1.67
CA ALA A 329 18.39 -0.20 2.89
C ALA A 329 17.27 0.85 2.73
N LYS A 330 16.94 1.24 1.49
CA LYS A 330 15.83 2.16 1.18
C LYS A 330 14.51 1.45 0.86
N VAL A 331 14.46 0.11 0.94
CA VAL A 331 13.21 -0.62 0.67
C VAL A 331 12.13 -0.20 1.66
N SER A 332 10.88 -0.15 1.19
CA SER A 332 9.72 0.32 1.96
C SER A 332 8.52 -0.61 1.82
N GLY A 333 7.46 -0.37 2.59
CA GLY A 333 6.24 -1.15 2.57
C GLY A 333 6.49 -2.62 2.91
N GLU A 334 5.71 -3.51 2.34
CA GLU A 334 5.80 -4.97 2.56
C GLU A 334 7.18 -5.52 2.19
N GLY A 335 7.87 -4.94 1.21
CA GLY A 335 9.24 -5.31 0.87
C GLY A 335 10.22 -5.11 2.03
N HIS A 336 10.03 -4.05 2.84
CA HIS A 336 10.84 -3.82 4.05
C HIS A 336 10.62 -4.93 5.09
N ASP A 337 9.38 -5.33 5.31
CA ASP A 337 9.09 -6.39 6.28
C ASP A 337 9.63 -7.74 5.83
N LEU A 338 9.53 -8.07 4.54
CA LEU A 338 10.14 -9.27 3.98
C LEU A 338 11.66 -9.30 4.19
N VAL A 339 12.37 -8.19 3.92
CA VAL A 339 13.82 -8.08 4.16
C VAL A 339 14.14 -8.22 5.64
N LYS A 340 13.39 -7.56 6.51
CA LYS A 340 13.58 -7.67 7.98
C LYS A 340 13.39 -9.09 8.48
N LEU A 341 12.54 -9.88 7.84
CA LEU A 341 12.29 -11.30 8.14
C LEU A 341 13.31 -12.24 7.46
N GLY A 342 14.28 -11.72 6.72
CA GLY A 342 15.37 -12.50 6.12
C GLY A 342 15.08 -13.02 4.71
N ALA A 343 14.02 -12.60 4.05
CA ALA A 343 13.74 -12.97 2.67
C ALA A 343 14.70 -12.26 1.70
N LYS A 344 15.06 -12.94 0.61
CA LYS A 344 15.78 -12.34 -0.52
C LYS A 344 14.80 -11.61 -1.42
N VAL A 345 14.91 -10.29 -1.50
CA VAL A 345 13.92 -9.44 -2.16
C VAL A 345 14.51 -8.69 -3.35
N LEU A 346 13.78 -8.68 -4.46
CA LEU A 346 13.87 -7.67 -5.50
C LEU A 346 12.60 -6.84 -5.43
N SER A 347 12.70 -5.56 -5.09
CA SER A 347 11.55 -4.67 -4.89
C SER A 347 11.51 -3.58 -5.96
N MET A 348 10.33 -3.35 -6.51
CA MET A 348 10.03 -2.24 -7.40
C MET A 348 9.00 -1.33 -6.74
N ALA A 349 9.21 -0.02 -6.77
CA ALA A 349 8.24 0.96 -6.29
C ALA A 349 8.35 2.26 -7.11
N GLY A 350 7.23 2.91 -7.33
CA GLY A 350 7.18 4.22 -7.99
C GLY A 350 7.01 5.36 -6.98
N SER A 351 6.86 6.58 -7.52
CA SER A 351 6.49 7.79 -6.78
C SER A 351 5.16 8.31 -7.26
N ASN A 352 4.36 8.92 -6.38
CA ASN A 352 3.02 9.39 -6.70
C ASN A 352 2.73 10.70 -5.94
N HIS A 353 2.41 11.76 -6.67
CA HIS A 353 2.03 13.04 -6.07
C HIS A 353 0.68 12.98 -5.34
N TYR A 354 -0.17 12.00 -5.70
CA TYR A 354 -1.48 11.77 -5.08
C TYR A 354 -1.49 10.52 -4.17
N PHE A 355 -0.33 10.16 -3.61
CA PHE A 355 -0.23 9.00 -2.74
C PHE A 355 -1.15 9.13 -1.52
N HIS A 356 -2.00 8.12 -1.30
CA HIS A 356 -3.08 8.09 -0.30
C HIS A 356 -4.17 9.16 -0.49
N ASP A 357 -4.18 9.91 -1.59
CA ASP A 357 -5.18 10.93 -1.87
C ASP A 357 -6.38 10.32 -2.63
N ALA A 358 -7.60 10.77 -2.33
CA ALA A 358 -8.80 10.33 -3.03
C ALA A 358 -8.81 10.73 -4.53
N SER A 359 -7.93 11.65 -4.94
CA SER A 359 -7.71 12.01 -6.35
C SER A 359 -6.83 11.02 -7.11
N ASP A 360 -6.28 9.99 -6.43
CA ASP A 360 -5.52 8.91 -7.07
C ASP A 360 -6.43 7.94 -7.82
N ARG A 361 -7.00 8.41 -8.94
CA ARG A 361 -8.03 7.74 -9.71
C ARG A 361 -7.80 7.79 -11.21
N TRP A 362 -8.48 6.88 -11.92
CA TRP A 362 -8.66 6.94 -13.37
C TRP A 362 -9.54 8.16 -13.75
N PRO A 363 -9.21 8.90 -14.85
CA PRO A 363 -8.02 8.75 -15.71
C PRO A 363 -6.84 9.65 -15.28
N GLY A 364 -7.01 10.52 -14.28
CA GLY A 364 -6.19 11.70 -14.03
C GLY A 364 -4.72 11.43 -13.71
N ASN A 365 -4.42 10.30 -13.05
CA ASN A 365 -3.07 10.01 -12.53
C ASN A 365 -2.49 8.68 -13.06
N ILE A 366 -2.97 8.17 -14.20
CA ILE A 366 -2.63 6.83 -14.68
C ILE A 366 -1.77 6.86 -15.94
N ASN A 367 -0.63 6.16 -15.90
CA ASN A 367 0.28 5.91 -17.02
C ASN A 367 0.12 4.49 -17.55
N THR A 368 -0.88 4.25 -18.40
CA THR A 368 -1.15 2.90 -18.95
C THR A 368 -0.04 2.37 -19.87
N ALA A 369 0.73 3.23 -20.51
CA ALA A 369 1.89 2.83 -21.30
C ALA A 369 3.01 2.31 -20.39
N GLY A 370 3.29 3.02 -19.29
CA GLY A 370 4.25 2.60 -18.27
C GLY A 370 3.83 1.28 -17.61
N ILE A 371 2.56 1.12 -17.26
CA ILE A 371 2.02 -0.13 -16.71
C ILE A 371 2.25 -1.30 -17.70
N ALA A 372 1.99 -1.11 -18.98
CA ALA A 372 2.21 -2.13 -20.00
C ALA A 372 3.70 -2.51 -20.10
N SER A 373 4.61 -1.53 -20.07
CA SER A 373 6.07 -1.76 -20.07
C SER A 373 6.51 -2.56 -18.84
N ILE A 374 6.05 -2.17 -17.65
CA ILE A 374 6.34 -2.87 -16.38
C ILE A 374 5.82 -4.31 -16.43
N SER A 375 4.58 -4.51 -16.91
CA SER A 375 3.96 -5.83 -17.02
C SER A 375 4.76 -6.77 -17.95
N ARG A 376 5.22 -6.27 -19.10
CA ARG A 376 6.08 -7.05 -20.01
C ARG A 376 7.44 -7.37 -19.37
N SER A 377 8.03 -6.42 -18.66
CA SER A 377 9.31 -6.61 -17.98
C SER A 377 9.23 -7.68 -16.90
N VAL A 378 8.16 -7.66 -16.08
CA VAL A 378 7.90 -8.69 -15.06
C VAL A 378 7.68 -10.07 -15.71
N ALA A 379 6.90 -10.14 -16.77
CA ALA A 379 6.71 -11.39 -17.50
C ALA A 379 8.04 -11.96 -18.04
N ARG A 380 8.90 -11.12 -18.63
CA ARG A 380 10.23 -11.53 -19.08
C ARG A 380 11.16 -11.95 -17.94
N TRP A 381 11.11 -11.24 -16.84
CA TRP A 381 11.90 -11.61 -15.65
C TRP A 381 11.47 -12.99 -15.14
N VAL A 382 10.17 -13.26 -15.06
CA VAL A 382 9.65 -14.58 -14.68
C VAL A 382 10.11 -15.66 -15.67
N GLU A 383 10.05 -15.40 -16.99
CA GLU A 383 10.53 -16.34 -17.99
C GLU A 383 12.02 -16.66 -17.78
N GLN A 384 12.88 -15.67 -17.56
CA GLN A 384 14.32 -15.87 -17.36
C GLN A 384 14.67 -16.58 -16.05
N GLN A 385 13.89 -16.37 -14.99
CA GLN A 385 14.18 -16.93 -13.68
C GLN A 385 13.54 -18.30 -13.46
N ALA A 386 12.53 -18.67 -14.21
CA ALA A 386 11.72 -19.86 -13.99
C ALA A 386 11.88 -20.96 -15.06
N SER A 387 12.48 -20.65 -16.22
CA SER A 387 12.76 -21.60 -17.29
C SER A 387 14.20 -22.11 -17.32
#